data_71dab6d706b943f14c3fb1e48f544d5b
#
_entry.id   71dab6d706b943f14c3fb1e48f544d5b
#
_cell.length_a   1.000
_cell.length_b   1.000
_cell.length_c   1.000
_cell.angle_alpha   90.00
_cell.angle_beta   90.00
_cell.angle_gamma   90.00
#
_symmetry.space_group_name_H-M   'P 1'
#
loop_
_entity.id
_entity.type
_entity.pdbx_description
1 polymer ?
#
loop_
_entity_poly.entity_id
_entity_poly.type
_entity_poly.pdbx_seq_one_letter_code
_entity_poly.pdbx_strand_id
1 'polypeptide(L)'
;SYNFELESGELSNKKELVNFNRGHPDGSTIDTDGCIWNCRWGGSCIVRFTPHGQVDQIIEMPVENITNCIFGGKDMKTLFVTTASNEGKNKNELDGSLFSINLNYQGIEDNKSKLELS
;
A
#
# COMPACT_ATOMS: atom_id res chain seq x y z
N SER A 1 7.38 -11.05 -2.56
CA SER A 1 7.76 -10.72 -2.52
C SER A 1 8.32 -9.99 -2.71
N TYR A 2 8.45 -9.68 -2.83
CA TYR A 2 8.93 -8.91 -3.13
C TYR A 2 10.04 -8.90 -2.78
N ASN A 3 10.59 -9.18 -2.66
CA ASN A 3 11.58 -9.19 -2.32
C ASN A 3 12.48 -8.96 -2.88
N PHE A 4 12.51 -8.95 -3.67
CA PHE A 4 13.20 -8.66 -4.41
C PHE A 4 13.96 -7.75 -4.22
N GLU A 5 13.68 -7.24 -3.84
CA GLU A 5 14.25 -6.29 -3.72
C GLU A 5 15.38 -6.50 -3.20
N LEU A 6 15.96 -6.98 -3.05
CA LEU A 6 16.73 -7.22 -2.67
C LEU A 6 17.98 -6.98 -2.64
N GLU A 7 18.77 -6.83 -2.40
CA GLU A 7 19.94 -6.70 -2.60
C GLU A 7 20.56 -5.60 -1.85
N SER A 8 21.74 -5.07 -2.00
CA SER A 8 22.35 -4.01 -1.22
C SER A 8 21.57 -2.73 -1.32
N GLY A 9 21.04 -2.46 -2.49
CA GLY A 9 20.16 -1.34 -2.65
C GLY A 9 18.92 -1.51 -1.82
N GLU A 10 18.51 -2.73 -1.66
CA GLU A 10 17.35 -3.03 -0.88
C GLU A 10 17.54 -2.70 0.59
N LEU A 11 18.71 -2.94 1.11
CA LEU A 11 18.98 -2.60 2.51
C LEU A 11 18.80 -1.11 2.75
N SER A 12 19.27 -0.30 1.81
CA SER A 12 19.14 1.12 1.93
C SER A 12 17.68 1.53 1.86
N ASN A 13 16.93 0.94 0.94
CA ASN A 13 15.51 1.23 0.81
C ASN A 13 14.75 0.81 2.04
N LYS A 14 15.10 -0.32 2.59
CA LYS A 14 14.45 -0.81 3.79
C LYS A 14 14.65 0.15 4.94
N LYS A 15 15.81 0.76 5.03
CA LYS A 15 16.09 1.71 6.07
C LYS A 15 15.19 2.94 5.91
N GLU A 16 15.00 3.40 4.69
CA GLU A 16 14.12 4.53 4.44
C GLU A 16 12.70 4.20 4.83
N LEU A 17 12.24 3.01 4.49
CA LEU A 17 10.88 2.59 4.82
C LEU A 17 10.69 2.56 6.34
N VAL A 18 11.68 2.10 7.06
CA VAL A 18 11.60 2.03 8.52
C VAL A 18 11.56 3.42 9.13
N ASN A 19 12.20 4.39 8.50
CA ASN A 19 12.23 5.74 9.03
C ASN A 19 10.94 6.51 8.82
N PHE A 20 10.04 6.01 7.99
CA PHE A 20 8.73 6.64 7.87
C PHE A 20 7.89 6.18 9.04
N ASN A 21 7.57 7.09 9.93
CA ASN A 21 7.03 6.69 11.23
C ASN A 21 5.56 7.03 11.43
N ARG A 22 4.81 7.20 10.37
CA ARG A 22 3.38 7.39 10.46
C ARG A 22 2.69 6.04 10.34
N GLY A 23 2.26 5.48 11.46
CA GLY A 23 1.67 4.15 11.50
C GLY A 23 2.70 3.05 11.37
N HIS A 24 2.24 1.84 11.17
CA HIS A 24 3.09 0.67 11.01
C HIS A 24 2.91 0.10 9.62
N PRO A 25 3.99 -0.38 8.97
CA PRO A 25 3.85 -0.95 7.63
C PRO A 25 2.98 -2.21 7.67
N ASP A 26 2.08 -2.30 6.70
CA ASP A 26 1.24 -3.47 6.53
C ASP A 26 1.31 -3.89 5.07
N GLY A 27 0.21 -4.23 4.42
CA GLY A 27 0.25 -4.73 3.06
C GLY A 27 0.78 -3.73 2.05
N SER A 28 1.31 -4.24 0.96
CA SER A 28 1.91 -3.41 -0.08
C SER A 28 1.62 -3.96 -1.46
N THR A 29 1.74 -3.09 -2.45
CA THR A 29 1.70 -3.49 -3.85
C THR A 29 2.69 -2.60 -4.62
N ILE A 30 2.93 -2.95 -5.88
CA ILE A 30 3.93 -2.25 -6.67
C ILE A 30 3.30 -1.79 -7.98
N ASP A 31 3.74 -0.66 -8.52
CA ASP A 31 3.24 -0.17 -9.79
C ASP A 31 4.28 -0.31 -10.89
N THR A 32 3.91 0.06 -12.11
CA THR A 32 4.78 -0.12 -13.26
C THR A 32 5.99 0.79 -13.25
N ASP A 33 5.99 1.80 -12.40
CA ASP A 33 7.17 2.66 -12.21
C ASP A 33 8.15 2.06 -11.22
N GLY A 34 7.80 0.92 -10.62
CA GLY A 34 8.65 0.30 -9.63
C GLY A 34 8.48 0.87 -8.24
N CYS A 35 7.47 1.70 -8.04
CA CYS A 35 7.22 2.29 -6.73
C CYS A 35 6.33 1.39 -5.90
N ILE A 36 6.55 1.41 -4.60
CA ILE A 36 5.83 0.56 -3.65
C ILE A 36 4.75 1.39 -2.98
N TRP A 37 3.54 0.86 -2.96
CA TRP A 37 2.42 1.46 -2.24
C TRP A 37 2.24 0.67 -0.95
N ASN A 38 2.49 1.31 0.17
CA ASN A 38 2.47 0.64 1.47
C ASN A 38 1.35 1.18 2.34
N CYS A 39 0.54 0.28 2.85
CA CYS A 39 -0.55 0.63 3.74
C CYS A 39 0.00 0.80 5.15
N ARG A 40 -0.48 1.82 5.85
CA ARG A 40 0.03 2.14 7.19
C ARG A 40 -1.05 1.89 8.24
N TRP A 41 -0.89 0.81 8.99
CA TRP A 41 -1.78 0.49 10.10
C TRP A 41 -1.65 1.55 11.17
N GLY A 42 -2.77 2.13 11.55
CA GLY A 42 -2.75 3.19 12.55
C GLY A 42 -2.31 4.53 12.01
N GLY A 43 -1.96 4.60 10.72
CA GLY A 43 -1.43 5.83 10.14
C GLY A 43 -2.42 6.60 9.29
N SER A 44 -3.58 6.04 9.01
CA SER A 44 -4.62 6.68 8.21
C SER A 44 -4.11 7.11 6.83
N CYS A 45 -3.23 6.33 6.24
CA CYS A 45 -2.69 6.72 4.93
C CYS A 45 -2.09 5.53 4.21
N ILE A 46 -1.85 5.75 2.92
CA ILE A 46 -1.09 4.86 2.06
C ILE A 46 0.06 5.69 1.53
N VAL A 47 1.26 5.13 1.55
CA VAL A 47 2.46 5.86 1.13
C VAL A 47 3.05 5.22 -0.11
N ARG A 48 3.36 6.04 -1.10
CA ARG A 48 4.07 5.58 -2.30
C ARG A 48 5.55 5.88 -2.10
N PHE A 49 6.36 4.82 -2.13
CA PHE A 49 7.81 4.94 -2.02
C PHE A 49 8.45 4.71 -3.37
N THR A 50 9.46 5.51 -3.68
CA THR A 50 10.23 5.29 -4.90
C THR A 50 11.02 4.00 -4.79
N PRO A 51 11.57 3.49 -5.91
CA PRO A 51 12.42 2.30 -5.84
C PRO A 51 13.62 2.48 -4.92
N HIS A 52 13.98 3.71 -4.59
CA HIS A 52 15.09 3.98 -3.68
C HIS A 52 14.62 4.14 -2.24
N GLY A 53 13.35 3.95 -1.97
CA GLY A 53 12.83 3.99 -0.61
C GLY A 53 12.44 5.35 -0.11
N GLN A 54 12.37 6.34 -0.98
CA GLN A 54 12.00 7.69 -0.58
C GLN A 54 10.51 7.89 -0.75
N VAL A 55 9.92 8.68 0.15
CA VAL A 55 8.50 8.98 0.08
C VAL A 55 8.23 9.84 -1.16
N ASP A 56 7.34 9.35 -2.01
CA ASP A 56 6.96 10.07 -3.21
C ASP A 56 5.61 10.75 -3.05
N GLN A 57 4.67 10.06 -2.41
CA GLN A 57 3.32 10.56 -2.29
C GLN A 57 2.63 9.91 -1.10
N ILE A 58 1.73 10.66 -0.48
CA ILE A 58 0.94 10.14 0.64
C ILE A 58 -0.52 10.33 0.29
N ILE A 59 -1.31 9.25 0.39
CA ILE A 59 -2.75 9.33 0.20
C ILE A 59 -3.40 9.25 1.56
N GLU A 60 -4.11 10.32 1.94
CA GLU A 60 -4.82 10.35 3.21
C GLU A 60 -6.07 9.50 3.10
N MET A 61 -6.33 8.73 4.14
CA MET A 61 -7.50 7.87 4.18
C MET A 61 -8.41 8.29 5.34
N PRO A 62 -9.71 8.05 5.19
CA PRO A 62 -10.66 8.48 6.23
C PRO A 62 -10.77 7.53 7.42
N VAL A 63 -9.99 6.46 7.42
CA VAL A 63 -9.98 5.51 8.54
C VAL A 63 -8.54 5.30 8.98
N GLU A 64 -8.38 4.78 10.18
CA GLU A 64 -7.07 4.69 10.79
C GLU A 64 -6.28 3.45 10.37
N ASN A 65 -6.94 2.31 10.30
CA ASN A 65 -6.24 1.03 10.13
C ASN A 65 -6.33 0.54 8.69
N ILE A 66 -5.37 0.92 7.90
CA ILE A 66 -5.27 0.51 6.50
C ILE A 66 -4.45 -0.77 6.44
N THR A 67 -5.02 -1.84 5.88
CA THR A 67 -4.39 -3.16 5.98
C THR A 67 -3.70 -3.61 4.71
N ASN A 68 -4.34 -3.45 3.55
CA ASN A 68 -3.74 -3.96 2.33
C ASN A 68 -4.27 -3.18 1.14
N CYS A 69 -3.55 -3.26 0.03
CA CYS A 69 -3.97 -2.61 -1.20
C CYS A 69 -3.50 -3.41 -2.39
N ILE A 70 -4.24 -3.31 -3.48
CA ILE A 70 -3.91 -4.02 -4.70
C ILE A 70 -4.48 -3.25 -5.89
N PHE A 71 -3.72 -3.17 -6.97
CA PHE A 71 -4.21 -2.57 -8.19
C PHE A 71 -5.12 -3.54 -8.92
N GLY A 72 -6.17 -2.99 -9.52
CA GLY A 72 -7.09 -3.78 -10.31
C GLY A 72 -7.84 -2.89 -11.26
N GLY A 73 -8.98 -3.40 -11.73
CA GLY A 73 -9.75 -2.69 -12.71
C GLY A 73 -9.29 -2.99 -14.11
N LYS A 74 -9.99 -2.43 -15.06
CA LYS A 74 -9.78 -2.79 -16.46
C LYS A 74 -8.39 -2.41 -16.95
N ASP A 75 -7.90 -1.27 -16.52
CA ASP A 75 -6.58 -0.78 -16.95
C ASP A 75 -5.58 -0.80 -15.80
N MET A 76 -5.87 -1.48 -14.71
CA MET A 76 -4.97 -1.64 -13.57
C MET A 76 -4.61 -0.30 -12.92
N LYS A 77 -5.51 0.65 -12.96
CA LYS A 77 -5.27 1.97 -12.37
C LYS A 77 -6.17 2.28 -11.19
N THR A 78 -6.92 1.29 -10.73
CA THR A 78 -7.74 1.45 -9.54
C THR A 78 -7.06 0.72 -8.40
N LEU A 79 -6.80 1.45 -7.32
CA LEU A 79 -6.21 0.85 -6.13
C LEU A 79 -7.35 0.47 -5.19
N PHE A 80 -7.47 -0.82 -4.91
CA PHE A 80 -8.44 -1.33 -3.96
C PHE A 80 -7.75 -1.46 -2.61
N VAL A 81 -8.40 -0.95 -1.58
CA VAL A 81 -7.78 -0.80 -0.27
C VAL A 81 -8.69 -1.43 0.77
N THR A 82 -8.14 -2.35 1.56
CA THR A 82 -8.88 -2.93 2.66
C THR A 82 -8.49 -2.27 3.96
N THR A 83 -9.43 -2.24 4.88
CA THR A 83 -9.24 -1.61 6.18
C THR A 83 -9.77 -2.53 7.26
N ALA A 84 -9.41 -2.25 8.51
CA ALA A 84 -9.84 -3.07 9.62
C ALA A 84 -10.63 -2.26 10.63
N SER A 85 -11.42 -2.95 11.42
CA SER A 85 -12.17 -2.33 12.49
C SER A 85 -11.22 -1.70 13.49
N ASN A 86 -11.68 -0.62 14.11
CA ASN A 86 -10.93 0.04 15.16
C ASN A 86 -11.88 0.21 16.33
N GLU A 87 -11.60 -0.47 17.41
CA GLU A 87 -12.49 -0.42 18.57
C GLU A 87 -12.04 0.58 19.61
N GLY A 88 -11.02 1.37 19.29
CA GLY A 88 -10.52 2.38 20.19
C GLY A 88 -11.25 3.69 20.08
N LYS A 89 -10.58 4.73 20.55
CA LYS A 89 -11.18 6.06 20.59
C LYS A 89 -11.45 6.63 19.20
N ASN A 90 -10.71 6.15 18.21
CA ASN A 90 -10.84 6.68 16.85
C ASN A 90 -11.76 5.87 15.99
N LYS A 91 -12.65 5.12 16.62
CA LYS A 91 -13.59 4.32 15.89
C LYS A 91 -14.39 5.18 14.91
N ASN A 92 -14.61 4.65 13.73
CA ASN A 92 -15.21 5.36 12.62
C ASN A 92 -16.17 4.41 11.92
N GLU A 93 -17.30 4.93 11.47
CA GLU A 93 -18.28 4.05 10.83
C GLU A 93 -17.77 3.49 9.50
N LEU A 94 -16.71 4.07 8.94
CA LEU A 94 -16.10 3.54 7.72
C LEU A 94 -15.05 2.48 7.99
N ASP A 95 -14.74 2.21 9.25
CA ASP A 95 -13.76 1.18 9.58
C ASP A 95 -14.20 -0.18 9.06
N GLY A 96 -13.28 -0.91 8.46
CA GLY A 96 -13.58 -2.21 7.89
C GLY A 96 -14.10 -2.14 6.47
N SER A 97 -14.26 -0.96 5.91
CA SER A 97 -14.76 -0.79 4.54
C SER A 97 -13.69 -1.09 3.51
N LEU A 98 -14.15 -1.42 2.31
CA LEU A 98 -13.29 -1.56 1.15
C LEU A 98 -13.37 -0.26 0.36
N PHE A 99 -12.22 0.31 0.06
CA PHE A 99 -12.16 1.56 -0.71
C PHE A 99 -11.58 1.28 -2.09
N SER A 100 -11.98 2.09 -3.05
CA SER A 100 -11.36 2.06 -4.38
C SER A 100 -10.95 3.48 -4.74
N ILE A 101 -9.75 3.60 -5.27
CA ILE A 101 -9.16 4.90 -5.59
C ILE A 101 -8.67 4.85 -7.01
N ASN A 102 -9.16 5.76 -7.85
CA ASN A 102 -8.68 5.84 -9.22
C ASN A 102 -7.44 6.71 -9.27
N LEU A 103 -6.39 6.16 -9.84
CA LEU A 103 -5.10 6.82 -9.84
C LEU A 103 -4.58 6.99 -11.27
N ASN A 104 -3.53 7.78 -11.40
CA ASN A 104 -2.82 7.92 -12.67
C ASN A 104 -1.68 6.92 -12.79
N TYR A 105 -1.53 6.04 -11.81
CA TYR A 105 -0.48 5.04 -11.79
C TYR A 105 -1.08 3.70 -12.12
N GLN A 106 -0.31 2.86 -12.78
CA GLN A 106 -0.78 1.55 -13.21
C GLN A 106 -0.06 0.46 -12.42
N GLY A 107 -0.84 -0.50 -11.92
CA GLY A 107 -0.27 -1.63 -11.21
C GLY A 107 0.28 -2.66 -12.17
N ILE A 108 1.10 -3.55 -11.65
CA ILE A 108 1.65 -4.64 -12.40
C ILE A 108 0.69 -5.82 -12.29
N GLU A 109 0.28 -6.36 -13.43
CA GLU A 109 -0.58 -7.52 -13.43
C GLU A 109 0.22 -8.72 -12.98
N ASP A 110 -0.28 -9.42 -11.97
CA ASP A 110 0.44 -10.51 -11.35
C ASP A 110 -0.29 -11.82 -11.60
N ASN A 111 0.28 -12.66 -12.44
CA ASN A 111 -0.34 -13.95 -12.76
C ASN A 111 -0.51 -14.82 -11.53
N LYS A 112 0.40 -14.71 -10.62
CA LYS A 112 0.29 -15.47 -9.38
C LYS A 112 -0.94 -15.06 -8.59
N SER A 113 -1.18 -13.78 -8.52
CA SER A 113 -2.36 -13.28 -7.84
C SER A 113 -3.62 -13.78 -8.51
N LYS A 114 -3.64 -13.83 -9.82
CA LYS A 114 -4.78 -14.33 -10.54
C LYS A 114 -5.06 -15.77 -10.19
N LEU A 115 -4.01 -16.56 -10.10
CA LEU A 115 -4.18 -17.97 -9.75
C LEU A 115 -4.73 -18.12 -8.34
N GLU A 116 -4.29 -17.29 -7.45
CA GLU A 116 -4.79 -17.36 -6.09
C GLU A 116 -6.25 -16.95 -5.99
N LEU A 117 -6.65 -16.02 -6.82
CA LEU A 117 -8.02 -15.56 -6.82
C LEU A 117 -8.97 -16.55 -7.49
N SER A 118 -8.46 -17.36 -8.37
CA SER A 118 -9.30 -18.35 -9.04
C SER A 118 -9.30 -19.65 -8.25
#